data_7c1776fc26226e6670712a56d8e2f9a8
#
_entry.id   7c1776fc26226e6670712a56d8e2f9a8
#
_cell.length_a   1.000
_cell.length_b   1.000
_cell.length_c   1.000
_cell.angle_alpha   90.00
_cell.angle_beta   90.00
_cell.angle_gamma   90.00
#
_symmetry.space_group_name_H-M   'P 1'
#
loop_
_entity.id
_entity.type
_entity.pdbx_description
1 polymer ?
#
loop_
_entity_poly.entity_id
_entity_poly.type
_entity_poly.pdbx_seq_one_letter_code
_entity_poly.pdbx_strand_id
1 'polypeptide(L)'
;MSACKDQKIGQDRMELAANIYKLCNELPAEERFGLVQEMTQTVLAIAANYANDIELSDSKDDMDYSDIVAGKLARLETQIEIASRLGYLDEDKTNNVFKQIDLVRSQLTELNKDGKTDEATT
;
A
#
# COMPACT_ATOMS: atom_id res chain seq x y z
N MET A 1 -16.18 8.60 13.13
CA MET A 1 -15.51 7.79 12.39
C MET A 1 -15.42 6.46 12.98
N SER A 2 -15.62 5.58 12.29
CA SER A 2 -15.87 4.28 12.83
C SER A 2 -14.62 3.42 12.93
N ALA A 3 -14.57 2.65 14.01
CA ALA A 3 -13.55 1.65 14.17
C ALA A 3 -13.63 0.60 13.06
N CYS A 4 -14.82 0.37 12.53
CA CYS A 4 -15.01 -0.59 11.44
C CYS A 4 -14.27 -0.15 10.18
N LYS A 5 -14.31 1.13 9.86
CA LYS A 5 -13.64 1.67 8.69
C LYS A 5 -12.12 1.53 8.86
N ASP A 6 -11.63 1.87 10.05
CA ASP A 6 -10.20 1.75 10.33
C ASP A 6 -9.73 0.31 10.28
N GLN A 7 -10.55 -0.61 10.81
CA GLN A 7 -10.23 -2.02 10.78
C GLN A 7 -10.14 -2.53 9.34
N LYS A 8 -11.08 -2.10 8.50
CA LYS A 8 -11.08 -2.53 7.11
C LYS A 8 -9.83 -2.05 6.39
N ILE A 9 -9.47 -0.79 6.59
CA ILE A 9 -8.27 -0.25 5.95
C ILE A 9 -7.03 -1.03 6.39
N GLY A 10 -6.90 -1.26 7.69
CA GLY A 10 -5.78 -2.04 8.20
C GLY A 10 -5.74 -3.45 7.64
N GLN A 11 -6.90 -4.09 7.58
CA GLN A 11 -6.98 -5.45 7.05
C GLN A 11 -6.63 -5.50 5.57
N ASP A 12 -7.09 -4.53 4.80
CA ASP A 12 -6.79 -4.49 3.37
C ASP A 12 -5.29 -4.30 3.14
N ARG A 13 -4.63 -3.50 3.97
CA ARG A 13 -3.19 -3.33 3.85
C ARG A 13 -2.44 -4.59 4.23
N MET A 14 -2.90 -5.29 5.26
CA MET A 14 -2.29 -6.56 5.66
C MET A 14 -2.49 -7.64 4.59
N GLU A 15 -3.65 -7.64 3.96
CA GLU A 15 -3.92 -8.58 2.89
C GLU A 15 -3.01 -8.31 1.70
N LEU A 16 -2.81 -7.04 1.37
CA LEU A 16 -1.87 -6.65 0.32
C LEU A 16 -0.47 -7.15 0.67
N ALA A 17 -0.03 -6.94 1.91
CA ALA A 17 1.29 -7.37 2.32
C ALA A 17 1.45 -8.88 2.19
N ALA A 18 0.46 -9.63 2.65
CA ALA A 18 0.51 -11.10 2.55
C ALA A 18 0.63 -11.55 1.10
N ASN A 19 -0.14 -10.91 0.22
CA ASN A 19 -0.10 -11.28 -1.19
C ASN A 19 1.20 -10.88 -1.87
N ILE A 20 1.81 -9.78 -1.44
CA ILE A 20 3.12 -9.41 -1.95
C ILE A 20 4.17 -10.44 -1.52
N TYR A 21 4.12 -10.90 -0.27
CA TYR A 21 5.04 -11.93 0.18
C TYR A 21 4.87 -13.22 -0.63
N LYS A 22 3.62 -13.59 -0.91
CA LYS A 22 3.36 -14.77 -1.73
C LYS A 22 3.87 -14.58 -3.15
N LEU A 23 3.66 -13.40 -3.70
CA LEU A 23 4.12 -13.09 -5.05
C LEU A 23 5.64 -13.19 -5.14
N CYS A 24 6.34 -12.77 -4.10
CA CYS A 24 7.79 -12.82 -4.08
C CYS A 24 8.35 -14.24 -4.13
N ASN A 25 7.54 -15.23 -3.78
CA ASN A 25 7.98 -16.62 -3.91
C ASN A 25 8.18 -17.02 -5.36
N GLU A 26 7.64 -16.28 -6.31
CA GLU A 26 7.81 -16.56 -7.72
C GLU A 26 9.08 -15.95 -8.29
N LEU A 27 9.73 -15.08 -7.55
CA LEU A 27 10.96 -14.48 -8.01
C LEU A 27 12.13 -15.45 -7.81
N PRO A 28 13.14 -15.41 -8.70
CA PRO A 28 14.29 -16.29 -8.55
C PRO A 28 15.12 -15.94 -7.32
N ALA A 29 15.87 -16.92 -6.83
CA ALA A 29 16.68 -16.75 -5.63
C ALA A 29 17.67 -15.59 -5.76
N GLU A 30 18.10 -15.29 -7.00
CA GLU A 30 18.99 -14.18 -7.26
C GLU A 30 18.43 -12.84 -6.84
N GLU A 31 17.09 -12.72 -6.75
CA GLU A 31 16.46 -11.48 -6.39
C GLU A 31 16.19 -11.35 -4.89
N ARG A 32 16.68 -12.31 -4.10
CA ARG A 32 16.43 -12.28 -2.65
C ARG A 32 16.83 -10.96 -2.00
N PHE A 33 17.99 -10.45 -2.38
CA PHE A 33 18.51 -9.21 -1.84
C PHE A 33 18.27 -8.01 -2.77
N GLY A 34 17.52 -8.23 -3.83
CA GLY A 34 17.12 -7.19 -4.76
C GLY A 34 15.63 -6.94 -4.68
N LEU A 35 14.90 -7.38 -5.71
CA LEU A 35 13.46 -7.11 -5.80
C LEU A 35 12.67 -7.64 -4.61
N VAL A 36 12.98 -8.85 -4.14
CA VAL A 36 12.24 -9.42 -3.01
C VAL A 36 12.39 -8.53 -1.78
N GLN A 37 13.62 -8.15 -1.46
CA GLN A 37 13.85 -7.30 -0.30
C GLN A 37 13.17 -5.96 -0.45
N GLU A 38 13.27 -5.33 -1.62
CA GLU A 38 12.66 -4.02 -1.84
C GLU A 38 11.14 -4.08 -1.74
N MET A 39 10.52 -5.08 -2.36
CA MET A 39 9.08 -5.20 -2.36
C MET A 39 8.54 -5.48 -0.97
N THR A 40 9.18 -6.40 -0.25
CA THR A 40 8.71 -6.74 1.08
C THR A 40 8.90 -5.59 2.06
N GLN A 41 10.01 -4.86 1.97
CA GLN A 41 10.21 -3.70 2.82
C GLN A 41 9.18 -2.62 2.55
N THR A 42 8.90 -2.38 1.27
CA THR A 42 7.94 -1.34 0.89
C THR A 42 6.54 -1.67 1.39
N VAL A 43 6.07 -2.89 1.14
CA VAL A 43 4.70 -3.25 1.53
C VAL A 43 4.56 -3.35 3.04
N LEU A 44 5.62 -3.80 3.72
CA LEU A 44 5.57 -3.91 5.17
C LEU A 44 5.47 -2.53 5.80
N ALA A 45 6.16 -1.54 5.23
CA ALA A 45 6.06 -0.17 5.71
C ALA A 45 4.63 0.36 5.54
N ILE A 46 3.97 0.01 4.44
CA ILE A 46 2.58 0.42 4.23
C ILE A 46 1.66 -0.19 5.27
N ALA A 47 1.84 -1.48 5.56
CA ALA A 47 0.92 -2.20 6.44
C ALA A 47 1.24 -2.01 7.92
N ALA A 48 2.51 -2.10 8.28
CA ALA A 48 2.90 -2.13 9.69
C ALA A 48 2.81 -0.76 10.35
N ASN A 49 2.92 0.32 9.57
CA ASN A 49 2.91 1.67 10.12
C ASN A 49 1.53 2.31 10.13
N TYR A 50 0.50 1.56 9.78
CA TYR A 50 -0.84 2.13 9.63
C TYR A 50 -1.34 2.78 10.93
N ALA A 51 -1.22 2.09 12.04
CA ALA A 51 -1.70 2.62 13.31
C ALA A 51 -0.95 3.90 13.70
N ASN A 52 0.36 3.89 13.47
CA ASN A 52 1.18 5.06 13.73
C ASN A 52 0.77 6.22 12.83
N ASP A 53 0.47 5.90 11.58
CA ASP A 53 0.07 6.89 10.59
C ASP A 53 -1.26 7.54 10.97
N ILE A 54 -2.18 6.77 11.54
CA ILE A 54 -3.46 7.31 11.98
C ILE A 54 -3.27 8.33 13.10
N GLU A 55 -2.40 8.02 14.05
CA GLU A 55 -2.11 8.97 15.11
C GLU A 55 -1.51 10.26 14.56
N LEU A 56 -0.62 10.13 13.58
CA LEU A 56 0.00 11.28 12.97
C LEU A 56 -0.99 12.09 12.15
N SER A 57 -2.01 11.44 11.60
CA SER A 57 -3.00 12.15 10.77
C SER A 57 -3.88 13.09 11.60
N ASP A 58 -3.89 12.94 12.91
CA ASP A 58 -4.59 13.88 13.77
C ASP A 58 -3.80 15.17 13.94
N SER A 59 -2.56 15.19 13.50
CA SER A 59 -1.73 16.37 13.57
C SER A 59 -1.98 17.23 12.34
N LYS A 60 -1.19 18.28 12.19
CA LYS A 60 -1.35 19.21 11.09
C LYS A 60 -0.80 18.70 9.77
N ASP A 61 -0.23 17.51 9.76
CA ASP A 61 0.50 16.99 8.62
C ASP A 61 -0.24 15.88 7.89
N ASP A 62 -1.56 15.96 7.86
CA ASP A 62 -2.39 14.93 7.21
C ASP A 62 -2.01 14.74 5.74
N MET A 63 -1.71 15.84 5.06
CA MET A 63 -1.36 15.76 3.65
C MET A 63 -0.05 15.02 3.44
N ASP A 64 0.92 15.28 4.33
CA ASP A 64 2.21 14.62 4.23
C ASP A 64 2.09 13.11 4.40
N TYR A 65 1.21 12.69 5.33
CA TYR A 65 0.99 11.27 5.55
C TYR A 65 0.45 10.59 4.28
N SER A 66 -0.59 11.18 3.70
CA SER A 66 -1.18 10.60 2.49
C SER A 66 -0.19 10.57 1.33
N ASP A 67 0.59 11.62 1.19
CA ASP A 67 1.60 11.69 0.14
C ASP A 67 2.67 10.62 0.32
N ILE A 68 3.08 10.39 1.57
CA ILE A 68 4.09 9.38 1.86
C ILE A 68 3.58 7.98 1.48
N VAL A 69 2.36 7.67 1.88
CA VAL A 69 1.80 6.35 1.57
C VAL A 69 1.57 6.20 0.07
N ALA A 70 1.06 7.26 -0.58
CA ALA A 70 0.87 7.23 -2.04
C ALA A 70 2.20 6.98 -2.75
N GLY A 71 3.28 7.61 -2.26
CA GLY A 71 4.60 7.39 -2.81
C GLY A 71 5.08 5.95 -2.65
N LYS A 72 4.80 5.35 -1.49
CA LYS A 72 5.17 3.96 -1.26
C LYS A 72 4.39 3.01 -2.16
N LEU A 73 3.10 3.31 -2.38
CA LEU A 73 2.30 2.49 -3.28
C LEU A 73 2.80 2.59 -4.71
N ALA A 74 3.18 3.79 -5.14
CA ALA A 74 3.74 3.97 -6.48
C ALA A 74 5.06 3.23 -6.63
N ARG A 75 5.88 3.26 -5.58
CA ARG A 75 7.15 2.53 -5.58
C ARG A 75 6.91 1.03 -5.71
N LEU A 76 5.93 0.51 -4.96
CA LEU A 76 5.58 -0.90 -5.02
C LEU A 76 5.11 -1.30 -6.41
N GLU A 77 4.27 -0.46 -7.02
CA GLU A 77 3.81 -0.73 -8.39
C GLU A 77 4.97 -0.82 -9.36
N THR A 78 5.93 0.09 -9.24
CA THR A 78 7.09 0.08 -10.11
C THR A 78 7.91 -1.20 -9.92
N GLN A 79 8.10 -1.60 -8.68
CA GLN A 79 8.85 -2.83 -8.39
C GLN A 79 8.16 -4.06 -9.00
N ILE A 80 6.84 -4.13 -8.86
CA ILE A 80 6.07 -5.24 -9.43
C ILE A 80 6.13 -5.21 -10.95
N GLU A 81 6.02 -4.01 -11.53
CA GLU A 81 6.07 -3.86 -12.97
C GLU A 81 7.42 -4.34 -13.52
N ILE A 82 8.50 -3.99 -12.86
CA ILE A 82 9.83 -4.43 -13.26
C ILE A 82 9.93 -5.95 -13.22
N ALA A 83 9.47 -6.55 -12.12
CA ALA A 83 9.50 -8.00 -11.98
C ALA A 83 8.66 -8.68 -13.07
N SER A 84 7.53 -8.08 -13.40
CA SER A 84 6.66 -8.61 -14.45
C SER A 84 7.33 -8.55 -15.80
N ARG A 85 7.99 -7.44 -16.11
CA ARG A 85 8.68 -7.27 -17.39
C ARG A 85 9.87 -8.21 -17.53
N LEU A 86 10.46 -8.60 -16.41
CA LEU A 86 11.53 -9.57 -16.43
C LEU A 86 11.02 -11.01 -16.58
N GLY A 87 9.70 -11.18 -16.62
CA GLY A 87 9.11 -12.49 -16.81
C GLY A 87 9.03 -13.34 -15.56
N TYR A 88 9.23 -12.74 -14.40
CA TYR A 88 9.25 -13.50 -13.14
C TYR A 88 7.85 -13.81 -12.61
N LEU A 89 6.84 -13.04 -12.97
CA LEU A 89 5.55 -13.09 -12.30
C LEU A 89 4.42 -13.54 -13.22
N ASP A 90 3.47 -14.28 -12.64
CA ASP A 90 2.24 -14.66 -13.30
C ASP A 90 1.36 -13.42 -13.51
N GLU A 91 0.81 -13.28 -14.71
CA GLU A 91 0.03 -12.09 -15.07
C GLU A 91 -1.21 -11.94 -14.21
N ASP A 92 -1.92 -13.05 -13.96
CA ASP A 92 -3.15 -12.98 -13.18
C ASP A 92 -2.89 -12.54 -11.75
N LYS A 93 -1.84 -13.06 -11.14
CA LYS A 93 -1.47 -12.68 -9.79
C LYS A 93 -1.02 -11.24 -9.72
N THR A 94 -0.29 -10.80 -10.74
CA THR A 94 0.17 -9.42 -10.82
C THR A 94 -1.04 -8.47 -10.92
N ASN A 95 -1.99 -8.79 -11.77
CA ASN A 95 -3.18 -7.97 -11.92
C ASN A 95 -4.00 -7.90 -10.63
N ASN A 96 -4.08 -9.02 -9.91
CA ASN A 96 -4.79 -9.04 -8.65
C ASN A 96 -4.15 -8.11 -7.62
N VAL A 97 -2.82 -8.12 -7.55
CA VAL A 97 -2.12 -7.27 -6.62
C VAL A 97 -2.25 -5.80 -7.01
N PHE A 98 -2.25 -5.49 -8.30
CA PHE A 98 -2.48 -4.12 -8.75
C PHE A 98 -3.86 -3.62 -8.32
N LYS A 99 -4.88 -4.48 -8.39
CA LYS A 99 -6.21 -4.11 -7.91
C LYS A 99 -6.21 -3.81 -6.41
N GLN A 100 -5.45 -4.59 -5.66
CA GLN A 100 -5.34 -4.35 -4.22
C GLN A 100 -4.63 -3.04 -3.93
N ILE A 101 -3.62 -2.71 -4.70
CA ILE A 101 -2.93 -1.43 -4.56
C ILE A 101 -3.90 -0.29 -4.85
N ASP A 102 -4.71 -0.42 -5.89
CA ASP A 102 -5.70 0.60 -6.21
C ASP A 102 -6.72 0.76 -5.09
N LEU A 103 -7.11 -0.34 -4.47
CA LEU A 103 -8.03 -0.29 -3.33
C LEU A 103 -7.43 0.50 -2.17
N VAL A 104 -6.19 0.18 -1.82
CA VAL A 104 -5.52 0.90 -0.73
C VAL A 104 -5.36 2.36 -1.08
N ARG A 105 -5.04 2.66 -2.33
CA ARG A 105 -4.90 4.05 -2.78
C ARG A 105 -6.23 4.80 -2.66
N SER A 106 -7.34 4.15 -3.01
CA SER A 106 -8.64 4.79 -2.91
C SER A 106 -9.01 5.11 -1.47
N GLN A 107 -8.55 4.31 -0.53
CA GLN A 107 -8.80 4.56 0.88
C GLN A 107 -8.08 5.81 1.37
N LEU A 108 -6.92 6.11 0.79
CA LEU A 108 -6.24 7.36 1.09
C LEU A 108 -7.05 8.55 0.64
N THR A 109 -7.62 8.45 -0.55
CA THR A 109 -8.47 9.51 -1.08
C THR A 109 -9.69 9.71 -0.19
N GLU A 110 -10.29 8.63 0.28
CA GLU A 110 -11.45 8.74 1.16
C GLU A 110 -11.10 9.42 2.48
N LEU A 111 -9.95 9.09 3.07
CA LEU A 111 -9.53 9.74 4.30
C LEU A 111 -9.33 11.23 4.10
N ASN A 112 -8.66 11.62 3.02
CA ASN A 112 -8.47 13.03 2.70
C ASN A 112 -9.80 13.71 2.42
N LYS A 113 -10.67 13.02 1.72
CA LYS A 113 -11.97 13.57 1.35
C LYS A 113 -12.81 13.85 2.58
N ASP A 114 -12.81 12.93 3.54
CA ASP A 114 -13.57 13.11 4.77
C ASP A 114 -13.08 14.36 5.52
N GLY A 115 -11.76 14.50 5.62
CA GLY A 115 -11.20 15.68 6.28
C GLY A 115 -11.53 16.95 5.54
N LYS A 116 -11.42 16.92 4.22
CA LYS A 116 -11.70 18.11 3.40
C LYS A 116 -13.20 18.43 3.37
N THR A 117 -14.03 17.39 3.44
CA THR A 117 -15.46 17.62 3.45
C THR A 117 -15.86 18.40 4.68
N ASP A 118 -15.30 18.05 5.83
CA ASP A 118 -15.56 18.79 7.05
C ASP A 118 -15.15 20.24 6.91
N GLU A 119 -14.01 20.49 6.31
CA GLU A 119 -13.54 21.85 6.08
C GLU A 119 -14.44 22.59 5.09
N ALA A 120 -14.85 21.88 4.04
CA ALA A 120 -15.66 22.49 2.99
C ALA A 120 -17.04 22.90 3.48
N THR A 121 -17.57 22.22 4.48
CA THR A 121 -18.90 22.56 5.01
C THR A 121 -18.88 23.71 5.99
N THR A 122 -17.71 24.13 6.36
CA THR A 122 -17.60 25.32 7.22
C THR A 122 -17.32 26.55 6.39
#